data_30df2b98cf5b228fe6d86d66d462830e
#
_entry.id   30df2b98cf5b228fe6d86d66d462830e
#
_cell.length_a   1.000
_cell.length_b   1.000
_cell.length_c   1.000
_cell.angle_alpha   90.00
_cell.angle_beta   90.00
_cell.angle_gamma   90.00
#
_symmetry.space_group_name_H-M   'P 1'
#
loop_
_entity.id
_entity.type
_entity.pdbx_description
1 polymer ?
#
loop_
_entity_poly.entity_id
_entity_poly.type
_entity_poly.pdbx_seq_one_letter_code
_entity_poly.pdbx_strand_id
1 'polypeptide(L)'
;MSYAATAERSATTLVVGLGNPILGDDGVGWRVADAVEARLARDRRMSDAIGRVELDRMSVGGLTLMERLIGYKRVVITDAAADGRPPGSIWAGDPAELVRRTAEHLDSAHDVTLQGAMDLAAALGADLPRDVHVVTVSVTGVGGEFSESLSPAVQRGVGPAAEAIVRILVDPGLRAP
;
A
#
# COMPACT_ATOMS: atom_id res chain seq x y z
N MET A 1 0.60 11.45 22.17
CA MET A 1 0.07 10.07 22.00
C MET A 1 0.30 9.27 23.27
N SER A 2 -0.70 8.47 23.73
CA SER A 2 -0.57 7.63 24.93
C SER A 2 0.39 6.44 24.68
N TYR A 3 1.21 6.05 25.65
CA TYR A 3 2.10 4.88 25.61
C TYR A 3 1.37 3.58 25.23
N ALA A 4 0.13 3.41 25.69
CA ALA A 4 -0.71 2.26 25.34
C ALA A 4 -1.06 2.22 23.82
N ALA A 5 -1.38 3.35 23.21
CA ALA A 5 -1.69 3.43 21.79
C ALA A 5 -0.46 3.09 20.92
N THR A 6 0.74 3.46 21.33
CA THR A 6 2.00 3.12 20.65
C THR A 6 2.30 1.61 20.76
N ALA A 7 2.06 1.00 21.92
CA ALA A 7 2.27 -0.43 22.12
C ALA A 7 1.28 -1.29 21.28
N GLU A 8 0.03 -0.86 21.17
CA GLU A 8 -0.96 -1.53 20.31
C GLU A 8 -0.59 -1.45 18.82
N ARG A 9 -0.17 -0.29 18.34
CA ARG A 9 0.30 -0.13 16.94
C ARG A 9 1.51 -0.99 16.64
N SER A 10 2.45 -1.09 17.58
CA SER A 10 3.65 -1.91 17.42
C SER A 10 3.38 -3.41 17.26
N ALA A 11 2.22 -3.90 17.73
CA ALA A 11 1.78 -5.29 17.57
C ALA A 11 0.84 -5.50 16.39
N THR A 12 0.49 -4.42 15.65
CA THR A 12 -0.48 -4.42 14.56
C THR A 12 0.24 -4.18 13.25
N THR A 13 -0.13 -4.93 12.20
CA THR A 13 0.28 -4.63 10.83
C THR A 13 -0.71 -3.66 10.22
N LEU A 14 -0.23 -2.58 9.61
CA LEU A 14 -1.07 -1.64 8.89
C LEU A 14 -1.05 -1.97 7.38
N VAL A 15 -2.21 -2.07 6.78
CA VAL A 15 -2.39 -2.13 5.33
C VAL A 15 -3.03 -0.82 4.87
N VAL A 16 -2.38 -0.11 3.96
CA VAL A 16 -2.87 1.18 3.43
C VAL A 16 -3.13 1.06 1.94
N GLY A 17 -4.37 1.31 1.54
CA GLY A 17 -4.74 1.54 0.14
C GLY A 17 -4.64 3.02 -0.20
N LEU A 18 -3.72 3.37 -1.10
CA LEU A 18 -3.58 4.73 -1.61
C LEU A 18 -4.37 4.94 -2.90
N GLY A 19 -4.64 6.20 -3.23
CA GLY A 19 -5.27 6.63 -4.46
C GLY A 19 -6.60 7.36 -4.25
N ASN A 20 -7.19 7.84 -5.32
CA ASN A 20 -8.44 8.59 -5.27
C ASN A 20 -9.57 7.77 -5.91
N PRO A 21 -10.58 7.31 -5.13
CA PRO A 21 -11.62 6.39 -5.62
C PRO A 21 -12.58 7.01 -6.64
N ILE A 22 -12.54 8.32 -6.87
CA ILE A 22 -13.35 9.02 -7.87
C ILE A 22 -12.57 9.36 -9.14
N LEU A 23 -11.33 8.93 -9.26
CA LEU A 23 -10.47 9.14 -10.42
C LEU A 23 -10.14 7.81 -11.15
N GLY A 24 -11.14 6.94 -11.29
CA GLY A 24 -11.00 5.69 -12.04
C GLY A 24 -9.91 4.77 -11.48
N ASP A 25 -8.95 4.42 -12.33
CA ASP A 25 -7.88 3.46 -12.00
C ASP A 25 -6.95 3.93 -10.87
N ASP A 26 -6.89 5.23 -10.59
CA ASP A 26 -6.16 5.78 -9.44
C ASP A 26 -6.70 5.24 -8.10
N GLY A 27 -7.99 4.89 -8.04
CA GLY A 27 -8.62 4.30 -6.86
C GLY A 27 -8.33 2.82 -6.63
N VAL A 28 -7.46 2.18 -7.41
CA VAL A 28 -7.23 0.73 -7.33
C VAL A 28 -6.70 0.29 -5.96
N GLY A 29 -5.85 1.09 -5.31
CA GLY A 29 -5.32 0.75 -3.98
C GLY A 29 -6.44 0.60 -2.95
N TRP A 30 -7.48 1.42 -3.01
CA TRP A 30 -8.66 1.29 -2.14
C TRP A 30 -9.41 -0.02 -2.40
N ARG A 31 -9.61 -0.39 -3.68
CA ARG A 31 -10.29 -1.64 -4.06
C ARG A 31 -9.49 -2.88 -3.64
N VAL A 32 -8.16 -2.79 -3.68
CA VAL A 32 -7.28 -3.86 -3.18
C VAL A 32 -7.40 -3.98 -1.67
N ALA A 33 -7.39 -2.87 -0.92
CA ALA A 33 -7.59 -2.88 0.54
C ALA A 33 -8.97 -3.49 0.91
N ASP A 34 -10.05 -3.12 0.20
CA ASP A 34 -11.38 -3.72 0.37
C ASP A 34 -11.36 -5.24 0.13
N ALA A 35 -10.64 -5.69 -0.89
CA ALA A 35 -10.52 -7.12 -1.20
C ALA A 35 -9.72 -7.88 -0.14
N VAL A 36 -8.67 -7.28 0.45
CA VAL A 36 -7.92 -7.84 1.58
C VAL A 36 -8.84 -7.96 2.80
N GLU A 37 -9.55 -6.89 3.15
CA GLU A 37 -10.50 -6.88 4.28
C GLU A 37 -11.54 -7.99 4.15
N ALA A 38 -12.15 -8.11 2.96
CA ALA A 38 -13.13 -9.14 2.68
C ALA A 38 -12.56 -10.57 2.80
N ARG A 39 -11.29 -10.78 2.42
CA ARG A 39 -10.62 -12.09 2.58
C ARG A 39 -10.34 -12.42 4.03
N LEU A 40 -9.82 -11.47 4.81
CA LEU A 40 -9.56 -11.66 6.24
C LEU A 40 -10.86 -11.93 7.02
N ALA A 41 -11.95 -11.27 6.67
CA ALA A 41 -13.26 -11.48 7.28
C ALA A 41 -13.85 -12.88 6.99
N ARG A 42 -13.52 -13.49 5.84
CA ARG A 42 -14.04 -14.80 5.43
C ARG A 42 -13.28 -15.98 6.03
N ASP A 43 -12.00 -15.82 6.34
CA ASP A 43 -11.14 -16.89 6.86
C ASP A 43 -10.57 -16.52 8.24
N ARG A 44 -11.32 -16.92 9.29
CA ARG A 44 -10.90 -16.67 10.67
C ARG A 44 -9.57 -17.34 11.02
N ARG A 45 -9.29 -18.55 10.49
CA ARG A 45 -8.04 -19.25 10.78
C ARG A 45 -6.84 -18.48 10.23
N MET A 46 -6.99 -17.96 9.01
CA MET A 46 -5.98 -17.11 8.39
C MET A 46 -5.82 -15.80 9.18
N SER A 47 -6.91 -15.16 9.56
CA SER A 47 -6.89 -13.93 10.36
C SER A 47 -6.22 -14.15 11.72
N ASP A 48 -6.51 -15.25 12.41
CA ASP A 48 -5.87 -15.59 13.69
C ASP A 48 -4.37 -15.88 13.55
N ALA A 49 -3.95 -16.47 12.43
CA ALA A 49 -2.53 -16.76 12.14
C ALA A 49 -1.73 -15.49 11.80
N ILE A 50 -2.34 -14.53 11.11
CA ILE A 50 -1.72 -13.25 10.73
C ILE A 50 -1.58 -12.32 11.95
N GLY A 51 -2.49 -12.41 12.91
CA GLY A 51 -2.58 -11.50 14.04
C GLY A 51 -3.37 -10.23 13.69
N ARG A 52 -3.12 -9.15 14.44
CA ARG A 52 -3.89 -7.92 14.30
C ARG A 52 -3.50 -7.14 13.05
N VAL A 53 -4.46 -6.94 12.16
CA VAL A 53 -4.32 -6.12 10.95
C VAL A 53 -5.29 -4.94 11.04
N GLU A 54 -4.77 -3.75 10.76
CA GLU A 54 -5.56 -2.54 10.57
C GLU A 54 -5.52 -2.16 9.08
N LEU A 55 -6.68 -1.85 8.52
CA LEU A 55 -6.79 -1.43 7.11
C LEU A 55 -7.20 0.04 7.05
N ASP A 56 -6.53 0.78 6.18
CA ASP A 56 -6.84 2.19 5.94
C ASP A 56 -6.87 2.50 4.44
N ARG A 57 -7.56 3.58 4.08
CA ARG A 57 -7.69 4.06 2.70
C ARG A 57 -7.43 5.54 2.70
N MET A 58 -6.45 5.97 1.91
CA MET A 58 -5.99 7.35 1.91
C MET A 58 -5.93 7.91 0.50
N SER A 59 -6.48 9.10 0.31
CA SER A 59 -6.38 9.86 -0.95
C SER A 59 -5.25 10.89 -0.93
N VAL A 60 -4.39 10.84 0.08
CA VAL A 60 -3.28 11.76 0.30
C VAL A 60 -2.00 10.98 0.56
N GLY A 61 -0.89 11.50 0.05
CA GLY A 61 0.45 10.95 0.25
C GLY A 61 1.31 11.85 1.16
N GLY A 62 2.62 11.73 0.99
CA GLY A 62 3.59 12.61 1.64
C GLY A 62 3.51 12.59 3.16
N LEU A 63 3.49 13.77 3.78
CA LEU A 63 3.57 13.93 5.24
C LEU A 63 2.40 13.26 5.96
N THR A 64 1.18 13.34 5.42
CA THR A 64 -0.01 12.73 6.03
C THR A 64 0.08 11.20 6.05
N LEU A 65 0.56 10.60 4.97
CA LEU A 65 0.84 9.16 4.95
C LEU A 65 1.91 8.82 5.99
N MET A 66 3.02 9.56 6.03
CA MET A 66 4.08 9.34 7.02
C MET A 66 3.54 9.38 8.45
N GLU A 67 2.74 10.40 8.81
CA GLU A 67 2.13 10.50 10.15
C GLU A 67 1.26 9.28 10.48
N ARG A 68 0.59 8.72 9.46
CA ARG A 68 -0.22 7.50 9.62
C ARG A 68 0.61 6.27 9.90
N LEU A 69 1.83 6.19 9.34
CA LEU A 69 2.74 5.06 9.49
C LEU A 69 3.43 5.01 10.86
N ILE A 70 3.54 6.14 11.57
CA ILE A 70 4.27 6.22 12.85
C ILE A 70 3.69 5.25 13.90
N GLY A 71 4.60 4.50 14.54
CA GLY A 71 4.29 3.55 15.61
C GLY A 71 3.94 2.14 15.14
N TYR A 72 3.79 1.90 13.83
CA TYR A 72 3.68 0.54 13.29
C TYR A 72 5.07 -0.03 12.98
N LYS A 73 5.26 -1.32 13.26
CA LYS A 73 6.52 -2.02 12.89
C LYS A 73 6.48 -2.52 11.46
N ARG A 74 5.30 -2.94 11.02
CA ARG A 74 5.07 -3.46 9.67
C ARG A 74 3.96 -2.70 8.99
N VAL A 75 4.19 -2.37 7.72
CA VAL A 75 3.22 -1.71 6.84
C VAL A 75 3.23 -2.36 5.46
N VAL A 76 2.05 -2.54 4.88
CA VAL A 76 1.89 -2.89 3.47
C VAL A 76 1.12 -1.76 2.81
N ILE A 77 1.72 -1.13 1.80
CA ILE A 77 1.09 -0.06 1.01
C ILE A 77 0.66 -0.65 -0.33
N THR A 78 -0.54 -0.32 -0.79
CA THR A 78 -0.99 -0.67 -2.13
C THR A 78 -1.48 0.56 -2.87
N ASP A 79 -1.07 0.69 -4.15
CA ASP A 79 -1.29 1.89 -4.96
C ASP A 79 -1.38 1.56 -6.46
N ALA A 80 -1.83 2.54 -7.24
CA ALA A 80 -1.70 2.55 -8.69
C ALA A 80 -0.26 2.91 -9.09
N ALA A 81 0.27 2.30 -10.16
CA ALA A 81 1.57 2.65 -10.71
C ALA A 81 1.52 2.81 -12.22
N ALA A 82 1.90 4.00 -12.72
CA ALA A 82 2.11 4.25 -14.14
C ALA A 82 3.54 3.87 -14.53
N ASP A 83 3.84 2.58 -14.56
CA ASP A 83 5.19 2.02 -14.70
C ASP A 83 5.47 1.39 -16.08
N GLY A 84 4.64 1.68 -17.07
CA GLY A 84 4.77 1.21 -18.45
C GLY A 84 4.43 -0.26 -18.68
N ARG A 85 4.10 -1.04 -17.62
CA ARG A 85 3.63 -2.43 -17.76
C ARG A 85 2.17 -2.48 -18.21
N PRO A 86 1.72 -3.62 -18.76
CA PRO A 86 0.31 -3.79 -19.11
C PRO A 86 -0.61 -3.50 -17.92
N PRO A 87 -1.71 -2.70 -18.11
CA PRO A 87 -2.65 -2.40 -17.04
C PRO A 87 -3.20 -3.65 -16.37
N GLY A 88 -3.27 -3.63 -15.03
CA GLY A 88 -3.66 -4.77 -14.20
C GLY A 88 -2.50 -5.71 -13.84
N SER A 89 -1.28 -5.47 -14.34
CA SER A 89 -0.08 -6.18 -13.88
C SER A 89 0.21 -5.82 -12.43
N ILE A 90 0.75 -6.78 -11.66
CA ILE A 90 1.05 -6.59 -10.26
C ILE A 90 2.55 -6.58 -10.06
N TRP A 91 3.01 -5.73 -9.19
CA TRP A 91 4.35 -5.77 -8.64
C TRP A 91 4.28 -5.73 -7.11
N ALA A 92 5.21 -6.42 -6.46
CA ALA A 92 5.35 -6.40 -5.01
C ALA A 92 6.84 -6.38 -4.65
N GLY A 93 7.22 -5.55 -3.68
CA GLY A 93 8.62 -5.39 -3.27
C GLY A 93 8.78 -4.37 -2.15
N ASP A 94 10.02 -3.93 -1.93
CA ASP A 94 10.31 -2.85 -1.00
C ASP A 94 10.21 -1.45 -1.66
N PRO A 95 10.00 -0.37 -0.88
CA PRO A 95 9.87 0.98 -1.43
C PRO A 95 11.10 1.44 -2.23
N ALA A 96 12.31 1.07 -1.82
CA ALA A 96 13.53 1.49 -2.50
C ALA A 96 13.66 0.81 -3.89
N GLU A 97 13.16 -0.41 -4.02
CA GLU A 97 13.10 -1.08 -5.31
C GLU A 97 12.05 -0.43 -6.23
N LEU A 98 10.89 -0.04 -5.70
CA LEU A 98 9.88 0.69 -6.45
C LEU A 98 10.47 1.98 -7.03
N VAL A 99 11.13 2.80 -6.20
CA VAL A 99 11.78 4.05 -6.64
C VAL A 99 12.79 3.80 -7.76
N ARG A 100 13.62 2.74 -7.67
CA ARG A 100 14.57 2.39 -8.74
C ARG A 100 13.89 2.03 -10.06
N ARG A 101 12.74 1.35 -9.98
CA ARG A 101 11.99 0.90 -11.17
C ARG A 101 11.19 2.02 -11.83
N THR A 102 10.64 2.93 -11.02
CA THR A 102 9.83 4.05 -11.51
C THR A 102 10.69 5.25 -11.91
N ALA A 103 11.95 5.33 -11.49
CA ALA A 103 12.86 6.43 -11.82
C ALA A 103 13.03 6.66 -13.35
N GLU A 104 12.80 5.65 -14.17
CA GLU A 104 12.84 5.78 -15.63
C GLU A 104 11.51 6.29 -16.24
N HIS A 105 10.43 6.34 -15.44
CA HIS A 105 9.08 6.68 -15.89
C HIS A 105 8.37 7.67 -14.95
N LEU A 106 9.14 8.49 -14.21
CA LEU A 106 8.61 9.41 -13.21
C LEU A 106 7.69 10.48 -13.81
N ASP A 107 6.41 10.18 -13.84
CA ASP A 107 5.32 11.17 -13.92
C ASP A 107 4.45 11.16 -12.64
N SER A 108 4.74 10.32 -11.63
CA SER A 108 3.96 10.29 -10.40
C SER A 108 4.65 11.10 -9.29
N ALA A 109 4.08 12.27 -9.00
CA ALA A 109 4.52 13.15 -7.91
C ALA A 109 4.38 12.52 -6.50
N HIS A 110 3.70 11.36 -6.38
CA HIS A 110 3.45 10.70 -5.10
C HIS A 110 4.63 9.86 -4.60
N ASP A 111 5.37 9.19 -5.50
CA ASP A 111 6.47 8.28 -5.11
C ASP A 111 7.70 9.04 -4.57
N VAL A 112 8.01 10.18 -5.17
CA VAL A 112 9.09 11.07 -4.68
C VAL A 112 8.75 11.64 -3.31
N THR A 113 7.46 11.86 -3.01
CA THR A 113 7.01 12.41 -1.74
C THR A 113 7.04 11.38 -0.60
N LEU A 114 6.83 10.09 -0.84
CA LEU A 114 6.89 9.07 0.20
C LEU A 114 8.31 8.90 0.73
N GLN A 115 9.31 8.68 -0.15
CA GLN A 115 10.69 8.52 0.28
C GLN A 115 11.20 9.79 0.96
N GLY A 116 10.97 10.98 0.40
CA GLY A 116 11.35 12.25 1.00
C GLY A 116 10.66 12.50 2.35
N ALA A 117 9.41 12.10 2.51
CA ALA A 117 8.70 12.19 3.77
C ALA A 117 9.24 11.20 4.81
N MET A 118 9.62 9.98 4.40
CA MET A 118 10.26 8.99 5.27
C MET A 118 11.65 9.46 5.73
N ASP A 119 12.45 10.02 4.83
CA ASP A 119 13.79 10.55 5.14
C ASP A 119 13.69 11.73 6.12
N LEU A 120 12.75 12.64 5.92
CA LEU A 120 12.49 13.75 6.84
C LEU A 120 12.04 13.25 8.21
N ALA A 121 11.13 12.29 8.26
CA ALA A 121 10.64 11.72 9.49
C ALA A 121 11.75 10.99 10.27
N ALA A 122 12.62 10.26 9.58
CA ALA A 122 13.78 9.63 10.18
C ALA A 122 14.73 10.68 10.76
N ALA A 123 14.98 11.78 10.05
CA ALA A 123 15.80 12.89 10.54
C ALA A 123 15.21 13.58 11.78
N LEU A 124 13.87 13.59 11.90
CA LEU A 124 13.16 14.11 13.07
C LEU A 124 13.01 13.09 14.22
N GLY A 125 13.58 11.89 14.08
CA GLY A 125 13.54 10.83 15.09
C GLY A 125 12.17 10.17 15.26
N ALA A 126 11.33 10.17 14.22
CA ALA A 126 10.05 9.48 14.24
C ALA A 126 10.25 7.95 14.28
N ASP A 127 9.37 7.26 15.03
CA ASP A 127 9.35 5.78 15.09
C ASP A 127 8.65 5.22 13.85
N LEU A 128 9.41 5.15 12.76
CA LEU A 128 8.93 4.66 11.45
C LEU A 128 8.93 3.14 11.37
N PRO A 129 8.06 2.53 10.55
CA PRO A 129 8.05 1.10 10.33
C PRO A 129 9.39 0.64 9.71
N ARG A 130 9.89 -0.50 10.20
CA ARG A 130 11.15 -1.11 9.72
C ARG A 130 10.89 -2.15 8.63
N ASP A 131 9.67 -2.61 8.50
CA ASP A 131 9.23 -3.63 7.57
C ASP A 131 8.11 -3.02 6.72
N VAL A 132 8.49 -2.50 5.55
CA VAL A 132 7.57 -1.84 4.62
C VAL A 132 7.56 -2.58 3.30
N HIS A 133 6.39 -3.02 2.89
CA HIS A 133 6.13 -3.64 1.60
C HIS A 133 5.25 -2.74 0.75
N VAL A 134 5.46 -2.78 -0.55
CA VAL A 134 4.61 -2.08 -1.51
C VAL A 134 4.07 -3.09 -2.52
N VAL A 135 2.78 -3.04 -2.79
CA VAL A 135 2.11 -3.82 -3.83
C VAL A 135 1.41 -2.85 -4.77
N THR A 136 1.86 -2.77 -6.02
CA THR A 136 1.26 -1.89 -7.02
C THR A 136 0.46 -2.65 -8.06
N VAL A 137 -0.56 -1.98 -8.58
CA VAL A 137 -1.28 -2.42 -9.78
C VAL A 137 -0.97 -1.42 -10.89
N SER A 138 -0.44 -1.90 -12.01
CA SER A 138 -0.09 -1.06 -13.14
C SER A 138 -1.33 -0.45 -13.79
N VAL A 139 -1.25 0.83 -14.10
CA VAL A 139 -2.29 1.61 -14.77
C VAL A 139 -1.69 2.31 -16.01
N THR A 140 -2.52 2.75 -16.93
CA THR A 140 -2.06 3.48 -18.13
C THR A 140 -1.59 4.90 -17.77
N GLY A 141 -2.16 5.50 -16.72
CA GLY A 141 -1.82 6.82 -16.18
C GLY A 141 -2.56 7.04 -14.87
N VAL A 142 -2.04 7.94 -14.04
CA VAL A 142 -2.67 8.37 -12.78
C VAL A 142 -3.38 9.70 -12.99
N GLY A 143 -4.58 9.82 -12.43
CA GLY A 143 -5.48 10.94 -12.70
C GLY A 143 -6.27 10.71 -13.99
N GLY A 144 -7.27 11.53 -14.27
CA GLY A 144 -8.10 11.40 -15.46
C GLY A 144 -9.50 11.93 -15.25
N GLU A 145 -10.44 11.45 -16.08
CA GLU A 145 -11.86 11.77 -15.93
C GLU A 145 -12.43 11.19 -14.64
N PHE A 146 -13.41 11.89 -14.08
CA PHE A 146 -14.15 11.41 -12.92
C PHE A 146 -14.83 10.08 -13.22
N SER A 147 -14.46 9.05 -12.51
CA SER A 147 -15.04 7.71 -12.61
C SER A 147 -14.85 6.97 -11.29
N GLU A 148 -15.91 6.38 -10.77
CA GLU A 148 -15.84 5.50 -9.60
C GLU A 148 -15.50 4.05 -9.99
N SER A 149 -15.39 3.77 -11.29
CA SER A 149 -15.16 2.44 -11.82
C SER A 149 -13.73 2.28 -12.32
N LEU A 150 -13.09 1.18 -11.94
CA LEU A 150 -11.82 0.77 -12.53
C LEU A 150 -12.02 0.31 -13.98
N SER A 151 -11.00 0.50 -14.82
CA SER A 151 -10.97 -0.16 -16.13
C SER A 151 -10.98 -1.69 -15.97
N PRO A 152 -11.52 -2.43 -16.96
CA PRO A 152 -11.61 -3.89 -16.87
C PRO A 152 -10.26 -4.59 -16.67
N ALA A 153 -9.17 -4.01 -17.16
CA ALA A 153 -7.83 -4.55 -17.00
C ALA A 153 -7.35 -4.40 -15.55
N VAL A 154 -7.46 -3.20 -14.98
CA VAL A 154 -7.07 -2.90 -13.60
C VAL A 154 -7.96 -3.64 -12.60
N GLN A 155 -9.27 -3.73 -12.87
CA GLN A 155 -10.20 -4.51 -12.04
C GLN A 155 -9.77 -5.98 -11.91
N ARG A 156 -9.24 -6.60 -12.97
CA ARG A 156 -8.71 -7.98 -12.89
C ARG A 156 -7.46 -8.09 -12.00
N GLY A 157 -6.69 -7.02 -11.85
CA GLY A 157 -5.51 -6.96 -10.98
C GLY A 157 -5.82 -6.94 -9.49
N VAL A 158 -7.03 -6.49 -9.08
CA VAL A 158 -7.39 -6.33 -7.66
C VAL A 158 -7.28 -7.63 -6.88
N GLY A 159 -7.85 -8.72 -7.39
CA GLY A 159 -7.82 -10.02 -6.72
C GLY A 159 -6.41 -10.57 -6.49
N PRO A 160 -5.58 -10.67 -7.53
CA PRO A 160 -4.18 -11.05 -7.41
C PRO A 160 -3.34 -10.14 -6.50
N ALA A 161 -3.55 -8.81 -6.53
CA ALA A 161 -2.87 -7.87 -5.63
C ALA A 161 -3.25 -8.13 -4.16
N ALA A 162 -4.53 -8.31 -3.89
CA ALA A 162 -5.01 -8.67 -2.54
C ALA A 162 -4.42 -10.01 -2.08
N GLU A 163 -4.26 -10.99 -2.97
CA GLU A 163 -3.61 -12.25 -2.65
C GLU A 163 -2.12 -12.08 -2.32
N ALA A 164 -1.40 -11.24 -3.08
CA ALA A 164 -0.02 -10.91 -2.78
C ALA A 164 0.12 -10.28 -1.39
N ILE A 165 -0.76 -9.35 -1.02
CA ILE A 165 -0.77 -8.74 0.33
C ILE A 165 -1.02 -9.81 1.40
N VAL A 166 -2.02 -10.67 1.22
CA VAL A 166 -2.31 -11.74 2.19
C VAL A 166 -1.10 -12.68 2.37
N ARG A 167 -0.37 -13.01 1.31
CA ARG A 167 0.87 -13.80 1.42
C ARG A 167 1.94 -13.08 2.24
N ILE A 168 2.13 -11.77 2.03
CA ILE A 168 3.05 -10.96 2.83
C ILE A 168 2.63 -10.94 4.31
N LEU A 169 1.33 -10.88 4.58
CA LEU A 169 0.81 -10.90 5.95
C LEU A 169 1.03 -12.25 6.65
N VAL A 170 0.89 -13.36 5.92
CA VAL A 170 1.06 -14.73 6.46
C VAL A 170 2.53 -15.08 6.64
N ASP A 171 3.40 -14.70 5.73
CA ASP A 171 4.84 -14.98 5.78
C ASP A 171 5.66 -13.68 5.89
N PRO A 172 6.02 -13.32 7.12
CA PRO A 172 6.81 -12.12 7.37
C PRO A 172 8.22 -12.11 6.73
N GLY A 173 8.72 -13.26 6.34
CA GLY A 173 10.03 -13.41 5.69
C GLY A 173 9.96 -13.36 4.17
N LEU A 174 8.75 -13.36 3.61
CA LEU A 174 8.54 -13.32 2.16
C LEU A 174 8.96 -11.95 1.62
N ARG A 175 10.19 -11.86 1.12
CA ARG A 175 10.53 -10.79 0.19
C ARG A 175 9.89 -11.14 -1.13
N ALA A 176 9.11 -10.21 -1.69
CA ALA A 176 8.51 -10.41 -3.00
C ALA A 176 9.59 -10.75 -4.05
N PRO A 177 9.29 -11.62 -5.00
CA PRO A 177 10.24 -12.08 -6.01
C PRO A 177 10.68 -10.96 -6.96
#